data_1717c734e169a15b569355d14b5cd80f
#
_entry.id   1717c734e169a15b569355d14b5cd80f
#
_cell.length_a   1.000
_cell.length_b   1.000
_cell.length_c   1.000
_cell.angle_alpha   90.00
_cell.angle_beta   90.00
_cell.angle_gamma   90.00
#
_symmetry.space_group_name_H-M   'P 1'
#
loop_
_entity.id
_entity.type
_entity.pdbx_description
1 polymer ?
#
loop_
_entity_poly.entity_id
_entity_poly.type
_entity_poly.pdbx_seq_one_letter_code
_entity_poly.pdbx_strand_id
1 'polypeptide(L)'
;MISYSAVVLKVPGRPVDLELKVTVPASGDDLPVILLSHGHGVTNFLASLNGYGPLADLWAAHGFAVIQPTHLDSTALGLRDTDLPDAPIFWRDRATAMHAVLDHLDEIEATIPGLGGRLDRERIAVAGH
;
A
#
# COMPACT_ATOMS: atom_id res chain seq x y z
N MET A 1 5.97 -16.27 4.90
CA MET A 1 5.37 -14.93 4.79
C MET A 1 3.90 -15.04 4.42
N ILE A 2 3.14 -14.02 4.74
CA ILE A 2 1.70 -13.98 4.52
C ILE A 2 1.38 -12.70 3.77
N SER A 3 0.54 -12.80 2.73
CA SER A 3 0.11 -11.65 1.94
C SER A 3 -1.41 -11.52 2.01
N TYR A 4 -1.88 -10.31 2.33
CA TYR A 4 -3.30 -9.98 2.38
C TYR A 4 -3.63 -8.91 1.35
N SER A 5 -4.67 -9.16 0.56
CA SER A 5 -5.21 -8.23 -0.44
C SER A 5 -6.71 -8.51 -0.64
N ALA A 6 -7.62 -7.56 -0.58
CA ALA A 6 -7.30 -6.18 -0.28
C ALA A 6 -7.65 -5.85 1.16
N VAL A 7 -6.78 -5.08 1.82
CA VAL A 7 -7.14 -4.37 3.05
C VAL A 7 -7.69 -3.02 2.61
N VAL A 8 -8.90 -2.67 3.04
CA VAL A 8 -9.61 -1.48 2.55
C VAL A 8 -9.67 -0.41 3.64
N LEU A 9 -9.20 0.79 3.31
CA LEU A 9 -9.33 1.98 4.14
C LEU A 9 -10.28 2.97 3.48
N LYS A 10 -11.15 3.57 4.29
CA LYS A 10 -12.02 4.66 3.84
C LYS A 10 -11.32 5.98 4.07
N VAL A 11 -11.02 6.69 2.99
CA VAL A 11 -10.35 8.00 3.02
C VAL A 11 -11.34 9.05 2.56
N PRO A 12 -11.71 10.02 3.43
CA PRO A 12 -12.66 11.07 3.06
C PRO A 12 -12.23 11.85 1.83
N GLY A 13 -13.18 12.11 0.93
CA GLY A 13 -12.94 12.86 -0.30
C GLY A 13 -12.30 12.08 -1.43
N ARG A 14 -11.92 10.84 -1.23
CA ARG A 14 -11.36 9.97 -2.27
C ARG A 14 -12.49 9.34 -3.09
N PRO A 15 -12.40 9.32 -4.44
CA PRO A 15 -13.49 8.79 -5.29
C PRO A 15 -13.71 7.29 -5.15
N VAL A 16 -12.69 6.55 -4.70
CA VAL A 16 -12.78 5.11 -4.39
C VAL A 16 -12.05 4.84 -3.08
N ASP A 17 -12.42 3.77 -2.39
CA ASP A 17 -11.72 3.36 -1.17
C ASP A 17 -10.26 3.03 -1.47
N LEU A 18 -9.39 3.25 -0.49
CA LEU A 18 -7.97 2.94 -0.61
C LEU A 18 -7.75 1.45 -0.34
N GLU A 19 -7.36 0.72 -1.37
CA GLU A 19 -7.05 -0.69 -1.28
C GLU A 19 -5.55 -0.89 -1.06
N LEU A 20 -5.22 -1.74 -0.09
CA LEU A 20 -3.84 -2.05 0.27
C LEU A 20 -3.56 -3.53 0.05
N LYS A 21 -2.33 -3.82 -0.34
CA LYS A 21 -1.75 -5.15 -0.22
C LYS A 21 -0.71 -5.12 0.90
N VAL A 22 -0.82 -6.04 1.83
CA VAL A 22 0.09 -6.12 2.98
C VAL A 22 0.79 -7.47 2.96
N THR A 23 2.11 -7.45 2.93
CA THR A 23 2.94 -8.66 2.95
C THR A 23 3.83 -8.62 4.18
N VAL A 24 3.72 -9.64 5.02
CA VAL A 24 4.40 -9.67 6.32
C VAL A 24 5.08 -11.02 6.55
N PRO A 25 6.14 -11.07 7.38
CA PRO A 25 6.67 -12.32 7.88
C PRO A 25 5.61 -13.11 8.64
N ALA A 26 5.65 -14.43 8.56
CA ALA A 26 4.71 -15.31 9.27
C ALA A 26 4.85 -15.21 10.80
N SER A 27 6.02 -14.82 11.28
CA SER A 27 6.31 -14.68 12.70
C SER A 27 7.23 -13.50 12.97
N GLY A 28 7.42 -13.18 14.24
CA GLY A 28 8.26 -12.07 14.67
C GLY A 28 7.46 -10.87 15.12
N ASP A 29 8.07 -10.07 15.98
CA ASP A 29 7.53 -8.83 16.52
C ASP A 29 8.45 -7.67 16.15
N ASP A 30 8.01 -6.44 16.45
CA ASP A 30 8.77 -5.22 16.16
C ASP A 30 9.19 -5.15 14.69
N LEU A 31 8.27 -5.51 13.80
CA LEU A 31 8.53 -5.53 12.35
C LEU A 31 8.64 -4.10 11.82
N PRO A 32 9.79 -3.72 11.25
CA PRO A 32 9.90 -2.44 10.57
C PRO A 32 8.99 -2.42 9.34
N VAL A 33 8.46 -1.26 9.01
CA VAL A 33 7.45 -1.08 7.97
C VAL A 33 8.06 -0.42 6.74
N ILE A 34 7.76 -0.95 5.57
CA ILE A 34 8.07 -0.30 4.29
C ILE A 34 6.74 0.03 3.59
N LEU A 35 6.54 1.31 3.31
CA LEU A 35 5.45 1.74 2.41
C LEU A 35 6.01 1.75 0.99
N LEU A 36 5.44 0.93 0.12
CA LEU A 36 5.89 0.81 -1.26
C LEU A 36 4.84 1.38 -2.22
N SER A 37 5.18 2.48 -2.88
CA SER A 37 4.34 3.18 -3.84
C SER A 37 4.64 2.68 -5.26
N HIS A 38 3.63 2.17 -5.96
CA HIS A 38 3.79 1.70 -7.34
C HIS A 38 3.95 2.85 -8.33
N GLY A 39 4.53 2.55 -9.51
CA GLY A 39 4.77 3.54 -10.56
C GLY A 39 3.52 3.89 -11.37
N HIS A 40 3.68 4.89 -12.24
CA HIS A 40 2.68 5.34 -13.21
C HIS A 40 2.94 4.68 -14.58
N GLY A 41 2.94 3.35 -14.62
CA GLY A 41 3.13 2.60 -15.87
C GLY A 41 1.88 2.59 -16.74
N VAL A 42 2.05 2.22 -18.02
CA VAL A 42 0.93 2.09 -18.96
C VAL A 42 0.26 0.73 -18.91
N THR A 43 0.79 -0.20 -18.12
CA THR A 43 0.28 -1.55 -17.97
C THR A 43 -0.16 -1.83 -16.55
N ASN A 44 -1.03 -2.82 -16.36
CA ASN A 44 -1.41 -3.28 -15.04
C ASN A 44 -0.23 -3.87 -14.24
N PHE A 45 0.87 -4.20 -14.90
CA PHE A 45 2.06 -4.69 -14.20
C PHE A 45 2.78 -3.57 -13.46
N LEU A 46 3.12 -2.48 -14.15
CA LEU A 46 3.89 -1.37 -13.55
C LEU A 46 3.04 -0.40 -12.73
N ALA A 47 1.74 -0.34 -13.01
CA ALA A 47 0.83 0.56 -12.32
C ALA A 47 -0.09 -0.19 -11.35
N SER A 48 0.40 -1.22 -10.69
CA SER A 48 -0.38 -2.03 -9.77
C SER A 48 0.45 -2.65 -8.67
N LEU A 49 -0.23 -3.21 -7.70
CA LEU A 49 0.39 -3.94 -6.57
C LEU A 49 1.15 -5.19 -7.03
N ASN A 50 0.74 -5.78 -8.14
CA ASN A 50 1.27 -7.06 -8.60
C ASN A 50 2.67 -6.94 -9.21
N GLY A 51 2.99 -5.82 -9.84
CA GLY A 51 4.29 -5.60 -10.47
C GLY A 51 5.47 -5.61 -9.51
N TYR A 52 5.23 -5.31 -8.25
CA TYR A 52 6.24 -5.26 -7.20
C TYR A 52 6.18 -6.44 -6.24
N GLY A 53 5.40 -7.47 -6.59
CA GLY A 53 5.26 -8.68 -5.78
C GLY A 53 6.58 -9.30 -5.38
N PRO A 54 7.50 -9.60 -6.32
CA PRO A 54 8.79 -10.19 -5.98
C PRO A 54 9.63 -9.36 -5.00
N LEU A 55 9.59 -8.04 -5.12
CA LEU A 55 10.30 -7.15 -4.20
C LEU A 55 9.67 -7.14 -2.82
N ALA A 56 8.35 -7.06 -2.74
CA ALA A 56 7.63 -7.12 -1.47
C ALA A 56 7.87 -8.45 -0.76
N ASP A 57 7.85 -9.55 -1.49
CA ASP A 57 8.12 -10.88 -0.97
C ASP A 57 9.54 -11.01 -0.42
N LEU A 58 10.51 -10.46 -1.14
CA LEU A 58 11.91 -10.45 -0.70
C LEU A 58 12.07 -9.67 0.60
N TRP A 59 11.49 -8.49 0.70
CA TRP A 59 11.57 -7.68 1.92
C TRP A 59 10.87 -8.36 3.09
N ALA A 60 9.69 -8.95 2.88
CA ALA A 60 8.99 -9.67 3.92
C ALA A 60 9.79 -10.89 4.40
N ALA A 61 10.45 -11.60 3.49
CA ALA A 61 11.35 -12.71 3.85
C ALA A 61 12.54 -12.26 4.69
N HIS A 62 12.91 -10.97 4.62
CA HIS A 62 13.97 -10.36 5.43
C HIS A 62 13.46 -9.65 6.68
N GLY A 63 12.23 -9.84 7.06
CA GLY A 63 11.69 -9.37 8.34
C GLY A 63 10.94 -8.04 8.27
N PHE A 64 10.61 -7.51 7.09
CA PHE A 64 9.87 -6.26 6.93
C PHE A 64 8.38 -6.50 6.71
N ALA A 65 7.56 -5.64 7.27
CA ALA A 65 6.15 -5.55 6.88
C ALA A 65 6.04 -4.57 5.71
N VAL A 66 5.54 -5.04 4.58
CA VAL A 66 5.44 -4.21 3.36
C VAL A 66 3.98 -3.87 3.10
N ILE A 67 3.68 -2.59 3.03
CA ILE A 67 2.33 -2.07 2.77
C ILE A 67 2.33 -1.33 1.44
N GLN A 68 1.48 -1.78 0.52
CA GLN A 68 1.38 -1.25 -0.84
C GLN A 68 -0.01 -0.64 -1.05
N PRO A 69 -0.13 0.70 -1.11
CA PRO A 69 -1.39 1.34 -1.48
C PRO A 69 -1.63 1.27 -2.99
N THR A 70 -2.89 1.20 -3.38
CA THR A 70 -3.31 1.36 -4.78
C THR A 70 -3.65 2.81 -5.03
N HIS A 71 -2.81 3.49 -5.81
CA HIS A 71 -3.04 4.89 -6.17
C HIS A 71 -4.13 5.04 -7.23
N LEU A 72 -4.72 6.24 -7.31
CA LEU A 72 -5.83 6.52 -8.24
C LEU A 72 -5.42 6.38 -9.70
N ASP A 73 -4.14 6.51 -10.02
CA ASP A 73 -3.61 6.32 -11.37
C ASP A 73 -3.33 4.86 -11.75
N SER A 74 -3.64 3.91 -10.88
CA SER A 74 -3.59 2.49 -11.23
C SER A 74 -4.47 2.22 -12.44
N THR A 75 -3.92 1.54 -13.44
CA THR A 75 -4.69 1.21 -14.66
C THR A 75 -5.89 0.33 -14.34
N ALA A 76 -5.85 -0.44 -13.26
CA ALA A 76 -6.95 -1.28 -12.82
C ALA A 76 -8.19 -0.48 -12.39
N LEU A 77 -8.04 0.78 -11.96
CA LEU A 77 -9.16 1.61 -11.53
C LEU A 77 -9.85 2.34 -12.68
N GLY A 78 -9.17 2.52 -13.83
CA GLY A 78 -9.75 3.18 -15.01
C GLY A 78 -10.05 4.66 -14.83
N LEU A 79 -9.33 5.37 -13.95
CA LEU A 79 -9.62 6.76 -13.61
C LEU A 79 -8.75 7.79 -14.33
N ARG A 80 -7.75 7.36 -15.13
CA ARG A 80 -6.81 8.28 -15.78
C ARG A 80 -7.46 9.21 -16.79
N ASP A 81 -8.47 8.74 -17.50
CA ASP A 81 -9.17 9.48 -18.56
C ASP A 81 -10.46 10.15 -18.06
N THR A 82 -10.55 10.41 -16.77
CA THR A 82 -11.71 11.08 -16.15
C THR A 82 -11.44 12.55 -15.94
N ASP A 83 -12.51 13.31 -15.62
CA ASP A 83 -12.43 14.74 -15.27
C ASP A 83 -12.09 14.96 -13.79
N LEU A 84 -11.68 13.93 -13.07
CA LEU A 84 -11.30 14.04 -11.67
C LEU A 84 -10.10 14.99 -11.50
N PRO A 85 -10.04 15.75 -10.39
CA PRO A 85 -8.90 16.61 -10.12
C PRO A 85 -7.57 15.85 -10.15
N ASP A 86 -6.54 16.48 -10.71
CA ASP A 86 -5.18 15.96 -10.84
C ASP A 86 -5.02 14.72 -11.75
N ALA A 87 -6.10 14.27 -12.44
CA ALA A 87 -5.95 13.20 -13.45
C ALA A 87 -4.98 13.66 -14.56
N PRO A 88 -4.20 12.77 -15.16
CA PRO A 88 -4.14 11.32 -14.94
C PRO A 88 -3.17 10.85 -13.85
N ILE A 89 -2.37 11.73 -13.26
CA ILE A 89 -1.25 11.35 -12.36
C ILE A 89 -1.70 11.25 -10.91
N PHE A 90 -2.67 12.09 -10.52
CA PHE A 90 -3.20 12.12 -9.15
C PHE A 90 -2.12 12.31 -8.06
N TRP A 91 -1.19 13.21 -8.30
CA TRP A 91 -0.01 13.37 -7.44
C TRP A 91 -0.36 13.76 -5.99
N ARG A 92 -1.42 14.57 -5.79
CA ARG A 92 -1.84 14.95 -4.43
C ARG A 92 -2.43 13.78 -3.68
N ASP A 93 -3.26 12.97 -4.35
CA ASP A 93 -3.83 11.77 -3.73
C ASP A 93 -2.77 10.74 -3.42
N ARG A 94 -1.72 10.64 -4.23
CA ARG A 94 -0.58 9.75 -3.93
C ARG A 94 0.02 10.08 -2.57
N ALA A 95 0.27 11.35 -2.28
CA ALA A 95 0.79 11.79 -0.99
C ALA A 95 -0.22 11.56 0.14
N THR A 96 -1.49 11.93 -0.10
CA THR A 96 -2.57 11.75 0.88
C THR A 96 -2.75 10.27 1.24
N ALA A 97 -2.69 9.38 0.26
CA ALA A 97 -2.82 7.94 0.48
C ALA A 97 -1.68 7.39 1.35
N MET A 98 -0.45 7.84 1.14
CA MET A 98 0.69 7.43 1.96
C MET A 98 0.52 7.88 3.41
N HIS A 99 0.07 9.11 3.65
CA HIS A 99 -0.25 9.60 4.99
C HIS A 99 -1.41 8.83 5.62
N ALA A 100 -2.45 8.52 4.85
CA ALA A 100 -3.59 7.75 5.34
C ALA A 100 -3.18 6.37 5.84
N VAL A 101 -2.25 5.70 5.17
CA VAL A 101 -1.71 4.41 5.63
C VAL A 101 -1.04 4.58 6.98
N LEU A 102 -0.20 5.60 7.16
CA LEU A 102 0.49 5.86 8.43
C LEU A 102 -0.49 6.17 9.57
N ASP A 103 -1.53 6.93 9.28
CA ASP A 103 -2.53 7.31 10.27
C ASP A 103 -3.45 6.14 10.68
N HIS A 104 -3.52 5.09 9.86
CA HIS A 104 -4.43 3.95 10.07
C HIS A 104 -3.70 2.62 10.30
N LEU A 105 -2.45 2.65 10.77
CA LEU A 105 -1.71 1.42 11.07
C LEU A 105 -2.43 0.53 12.10
N ASP A 106 -3.10 1.12 13.08
CA ASP A 106 -3.90 0.35 14.06
C ASP A 106 -5.01 -0.44 13.39
N GLU A 107 -5.73 0.18 12.46
CA GLU A 107 -6.82 -0.45 11.72
C GLU A 107 -6.29 -1.55 10.79
N ILE A 108 -5.16 -1.32 10.15
CA ILE A 108 -4.50 -2.32 9.30
C ILE A 108 -4.10 -3.54 10.13
N GLU A 109 -3.46 -3.33 11.28
CA GLU A 109 -3.10 -4.43 12.18
C GLU A 109 -4.31 -5.22 12.65
N ALA A 110 -5.41 -4.52 12.99
CA ALA A 110 -6.62 -5.15 13.49
C ALA A 110 -7.34 -5.97 12.41
N THR A 111 -7.21 -5.59 11.14
CA THR A 111 -7.86 -6.25 10.02
C THR A 111 -7.18 -7.56 9.65
N ILE A 112 -5.87 -7.67 9.85
CA ILE A 112 -5.08 -8.83 9.44
C ILE A 112 -4.91 -9.80 10.63
N PRO A 113 -5.46 -11.02 10.54
CA PRO A 113 -5.30 -12.00 11.59
C PRO A 113 -3.82 -12.28 11.93
N GLY A 114 -3.47 -12.20 13.20
CA GLY A 114 -2.13 -12.48 13.67
C GLY A 114 -1.13 -11.33 13.51
N LEU A 115 -1.52 -10.18 13.00
CA LEU A 115 -0.62 -9.03 12.85
C LEU A 115 -0.68 -8.08 14.05
N GLY A 116 -1.74 -8.07 14.83
CA GLY A 116 -1.95 -7.11 15.92
C GLY A 116 -0.76 -6.96 16.85
N GLY A 117 -0.28 -5.73 17.02
CA GLY A 117 0.83 -5.40 17.92
C GLY A 117 2.22 -5.75 17.41
N ARG A 118 2.37 -6.26 16.18
CA ARG A 118 3.65 -6.71 15.65
C ARG A 118 4.43 -5.67 14.86
N LEU A 119 3.81 -4.56 14.45
CA LEU A 119 4.48 -3.52 13.69
C LEU A 119 5.28 -2.57 14.60
N ASP A 120 6.49 -2.24 14.18
CA ASP A 120 7.30 -1.21 14.83
C ASP A 120 7.05 0.14 14.13
N ARG A 121 6.30 1.01 14.81
CA ARG A 121 5.87 2.31 14.28
C ARG A 121 6.96 3.36 14.31
N GLU A 122 8.09 3.08 14.94
CA GLU A 122 9.23 3.99 14.98
C GLU A 122 10.24 3.72 13.86
N ARG A 123 10.09 2.61 13.14
CA ARG A 123 10.96 2.24 12.01
C ARG A 123 10.14 2.08 10.74
N ILE A 124 9.92 3.19 10.05
CA ILE A 124 9.12 3.24 8.82
C ILE A 124 9.97 3.83 7.70
N ALA A 125 10.04 3.10 6.60
CA ALA A 125 10.66 3.57 5.37
C ALA A 125 9.61 3.73 4.28
N VAL A 126 9.89 4.59 3.32
CA VAL A 126 9.06 4.81 2.14
C VAL A 126 9.90 4.53 0.91
N ALA A 127 9.36 3.71 0.02
CA ALA A 127 9.98 3.40 -1.26
C ALA A 127 8.95 3.62 -2.37
N GLY A 128 9.43 3.92 -3.58
CA GLY A 128 8.55 4.19 -4.69
C GLY A 128 9.27 4.17 -6.04
N HIS A 129 8.44 4.20 -7.08
CA HIS A 129 8.91 4.17 -8.47
C HIS A 129 8.16 5.20 -9.30
#